data_a22bed5e9bc33966e797f599049ae08a
#
_entry.id   a22bed5e9bc33966e797f599049ae08a
#
_cell.length_a   1.000
_cell.length_b   1.000
_cell.length_c   1.000
_cell.angle_alpha   90.00
_cell.angle_beta   90.00
_cell.angle_gamma   90.00
#
_symmetry.space_group_name_H-M   'P 1'
#
loop_
_entity.id
_entity.type
_entity.pdbx_description
1 polymer ?
#
loop_
_entity_poly.entity_id
_entity_poly.type
_entity_poly.pdbx_seq_one_letter_code
_entity_poly.pdbx_strand_id
1 'polypeptide(L)'
;MNDTNQINNDTIKKSKILLVDDEPGLRTAVKTFLEDEGFEIFIAVDGEDGWEKAQTIFPDLIISDIMMPRSNGYALLEKIREDEKLGGTPVIFLTAKGMTLD
;
A
#
# COMPACT_ATOMS: atom_id res chain seq x y z
N MET A 1 -5.74 35.84 5.07
CA MET A 1 -5.57 35.13 5.15
C MET A 1 -5.48 34.41 5.20
N ASN A 2 -5.46 34.26 5.14
CA ASN A 2 -5.26 33.46 5.28
C ASN A 2 -4.83 32.72 5.08
N ASP A 3 -4.71 32.54 4.77
CA ASP A 3 -4.27 31.92 4.62
C ASP A 3 -4.03 30.61 4.62
N THR A 4 -3.32 30.23 3.78
CA THR A 4 -2.72 28.94 3.70
C THR A 4 -2.70 28.22 4.99
N ASN A 5 -2.25 28.84 5.99
CA ASN A 5 -2.28 28.17 7.27
C ASN A 5 -3.67 28.10 7.85
N GLN A 6 -4.63 28.50 7.06
CA GLN A 6 -6.01 28.26 7.36
C GLN A 6 -6.43 26.87 6.97
N ILE A 7 -5.63 26.19 6.18
CA ILE A 7 -5.91 24.81 5.83
C ILE A 7 -5.63 23.95 7.04
N ASN A 8 -6.63 23.22 7.48
CA ASN A 8 -6.46 22.35 8.63
C ASN A 8 -6.52 20.89 8.19
N ASN A 9 -6.42 19.99 9.13
CA ASN A 9 -6.37 18.57 8.82
C ASN A 9 -7.64 18.06 8.16
N ASP A 10 -8.74 18.74 8.32
CA ASP A 10 -10.00 18.31 7.70
C ASP A 10 -10.00 18.52 6.21
N THR A 11 -9.21 19.47 5.72
CA THR A 11 -9.16 19.76 4.29
C THR A 11 -7.95 19.16 3.61
N ILE A 12 -6.97 18.70 4.37
CA ILE A 12 -5.78 18.07 3.80
C ILE A 12 -5.97 16.56 3.86
N LYS A 13 -6.02 15.96 2.69
CA LYS A 13 -6.17 14.51 2.62
C LYS A 13 -4.80 13.86 2.65
N LYS A 14 -4.65 12.88 3.50
CA LYS A 14 -3.43 12.08 3.52
C LYS A 14 -3.45 11.11 2.37
N SER A 15 -2.30 10.84 1.81
CA SER A 15 -2.17 9.80 0.80
C SER A 15 -2.39 8.44 1.45
N LYS A 16 -3.12 7.59 0.77
CA LYS A 16 -3.45 6.26 1.25
C LYS A 16 -2.48 5.26 0.68
N ILE A 17 -1.89 4.47 1.55
CA ILE A 17 -0.99 3.40 1.13
C ILE A 17 -1.56 2.08 1.62
N LEU A 18 -1.67 1.13 0.70
CA LEU A 18 -2.05 -0.23 1.05
C LEU A 18 -0.78 -1.06 1.13
N LEU A 19 -0.51 -1.60 2.31
CA LEU A 19 0.68 -2.40 2.57
C LEU A 19 0.25 -3.86 2.65
N VAL A 20 0.77 -4.69 1.74
CA VAL A 20 0.41 -6.09 1.63
C VAL A 20 1.62 -6.92 2.01
N ASP A 21 1.57 -7.56 3.15
CA ASP A 21 2.71 -8.31 3.68
C ASP A 21 2.18 -9.35 4.66
N ASP A 22 2.66 -10.58 4.53
CA ASP A 22 2.22 -11.66 5.41
C ASP A 22 3.04 -11.76 6.70
N GLU A 23 4.09 -10.98 6.82
CA GLU A 23 4.93 -11.04 8.01
C GLU A 23 4.58 -9.93 8.99
N PRO A 24 4.05 -10.27 10.18
CA PRO A 24 3.54 -9.24 11.09
C PRO A 24 4.59 -8.24 11.56
N GLY A 25 5.79 -8.69 11.84
CA GLY A 25 6.82 -7.79 12.35
C GLY A 25 7.22 -6.73 11.33
N LEU A 26 7.48 -7.16 10.11
CA LEU A 26 7.84 -6.23 9.06
C LEU A 26 6.67 -5.30 8.73
N ARG A 27 5.48 -5.86 8.69
CA ARG A 27 4.28 -5.08 8.41
C ARG A 27 4.11 -3.96 9.44
N THR A 28 4.27 -4.29 10.72
CA THR A 28 4.13 -3.31 11.78
C THR A 28 5.21 -2.23 11.67
N ALA A 29 6.44 -2.63 11.40
CA ALA A 29 7.54 -1.67 11.32
C ALA A 29 7.34 -0.69 10.17
N VAL A 30 6.96 -1.20 9.00
CA VAL A 30 6.76 -0.35 7.84
C VAL A 30 5.55 0.57 8.05
N LYS A 31 4.49 0.02 8.62
CA LYS A 31 3.31 0.81 8.92
C LYS A 31 3.64 1.99 9.84
N THR A 32 4.35 1.71 10.92
CA THR A 32 4.71 2.74 11.88
C THR A 32 5.56 3.83 11.23
N PHE A 33 6.55 3.41 10.46
CA PHE A 33 7.43 4.37 9.79
C PHE A 33 6.64 5.27 8.85
N LEU A 34 5.77 4.69 8.05
CA LEU A 34 5.03 5.49 7.07
C LEU A 34 3.97 6.37 7.71
N GLU A 35 3.36 5.89 8.79
CA GLU A 35 2.41 6.73 9.50
C GLU A 35 3.11 7.95 10.11
N ASP A 36 4.32 7.75 10.60
CA ASP A 36 5.10 8.87 11.13
C ASP A 36 5.44 9.89 10.05
N GLU A 37 5.50 9.45 8.80
CA GLU A 37 5.76 10.33 7.67
C GLU A 37 4.49 11.01 7.15
N GLY A 38 3.33 10.72 7.74
CA GLY A 38 2.10 11.41 7.40
C GLY A 38 1.18 10.67 6.46
N PHE A 39 1.44 9.41 6.19
CA PHE A 39 0.58 8.62 5.30
C PHE A 39 -0.50 7.90 6.09
N GLU A 40 -1.59 7.62 5.43
CA GLU A 40 -2.66 6.78 5.98
C GLU A 40 -2.44 5.37 5.46
N ILE A 41 -2.24 4.42 6.39
CA ILE A 41 -1.80 3.08 6.02
C ILE A 41 -2.91 2.08 6.27
N PHE A 42 -3.16 1.26 5.26
CA PHE A 42 -4.09 0.14 5.34
C PHE A 42 -3.29 -1.13 5.15
N ILE A 43 -3.65 -2.17 5.87
CA ILE A 43 -2.89 -3.43 5.92
C ILE A 43 -3.68 -4.54 5.25
N ALA A 44 -2.98 -5.33 4.43
CA ALA A 44 -3.51 -6.59 3.93
C ALA A 44 -2.47 -7.67 4.21
N VAL A 45 -2.93 -8.89 4.43
CA VAL A 45 -2.05 -9.97 4.88
C VAL A 45 -1.60 -10.90 3.76
N ASP A 46 -2.22 -10.81 2.61
CA ASP A 46 -1.80 -11.58 1.43
C ASP A 46 -2.39 -10.93 0.19
N GLY A 47 -2.13 -11.53 -0.96
CA GLY A 47 -2.56 -10.94 -2.22
C GLY A 47 -4.06 -10.89 -2.40
N GLU A 48 -4.79 -11.89 -1.90
CA GLU A 48 -6.24 -11.87 -2.01
C GLU A 48 -6.84 -10.77 -1.15
N ASP A 49 -6.36 -10.65 0.08
CA ASP A 49 -6.80 -9.59 0.97
C ASP A 49 -6.43 -8.23 0.39
N GLY A 50 -5.25 -8.14 -0.21
CA GLY A 50 -4.82 -6.91 -0.86
C GLY A 50 -5.72 -6.51 -2.00
N TRP A 51 -6.11 -7.48 -2.82
CA TRP A 51 -7.02 -7.21 -3.93
C TRP A 51 -8.37 -6.69 -3.43
N GLU A 52 -8.94 -7.36 -2.43
CA GLU A 52 -10.20 -6.93 -1.87
C GLU A 52 -10.14 -5.51 -1.32
N LYS A 53 -9.08 -5.22 -0.59
CA LYS A 53 -8.96 -3.90 0.03
C LYS A 53 -8.70 -2.82 -0.99
N ALA A 54 -7.91 -3.11 -2.01
CA ALA A 54 -7.65 -2.13 -3.06
C ALA A 54 -8.94 -1.67 -3.73
N GLN A 55 -9.87 -2.59 -3.93
CA GLN A 55 -11.12 -2.27 -4.59
C GLN A 55 -12.04 -1.39 -3.75
N THR A 56 -11.81 -1.33 -2.46
CA THR A 56 -12.62 -0.53 -1.55
C THR A 56 -11.94 0.79 -1.21
N ILE A 57 -10.63 0.72 -0.96
CA ILE A 57 -9.86 1.85 -0.44
C ILE A 57 -9.42 2.78 -1.56
N PHE A 58 -9.13 2.25 -2.74
CA PHE A 58 -8.55 2.99 -3.85
C PHE A 58 -7.28 3.70 -3.40
N PRO A 59 -6.24 2.94 -3.04
CA PRO A 59 -5.02 3.53 -2.50
C PRO A 59 -4.27 4.34 -3.55
N ASP A 60 -3.47 5.28 -3.07
CA ASP A 60 -2.60 6.06 -3.94
C ASP A 60 -1.32 5.32 -4.26
N LEU A 61 -0.97 4.34 -3.44
CA LEU A 61 0.22 3.52 -3.63
C LEU A 61 -0.02 2.17 -2.98
N ILE A 62 0.45 1.11 -3.63
CA ILE A 62 0.44 -0.22 -3.05
C ILE A 62 1.88 -0.64 -2.84
N ILE A 63 2.20 -1.07 -1.63
CA ILE A 63 3.50 -1.66 -1.31
C ILE A 63 3.22 -3.12 -0.97
N SER A 64 3.83 -4.04 -1.70
CA SER A 64 3.51 -5.45 -1.55
C SER A 64 4.78 -6.29 -1.48
N ASP A 65 4.76 -7.26 -0.61
CA ASP A 65 5.75 -8.33 -0.66
C ASP A 65 5.48 -9.15 -1.93
N ILE A 66 6.52 -9.79 -2.44
CA ILE A 66 6.39 -10.65 -3.62
C ILE A 66 5.93 -12.04 -3.19
N MET A 67 6.61 -12.60 -2.18
CA MET A 67 6.39 -13.99 -1.79
C MET A 67 5.41 -14.05 -0.64
N MET A 68 4.19 -14.44 -0.94
CA MET A 68 3.15 -14.58 0.06
C MET A 68 2.37 -15.85 -0.23
N PRO A 69 1.81 -16.48 0.80
CA PRO A 69 0.97 -17.65 0.57
C PRO A 69 -0.30 -17.24 -0.17
N ARG A 70 -0.90 -18.14 -0.84
CA ARG A 70 -2.16 -18.03 -1.56
C ARG A 70 -2.07 -17.18 -2.82
N SER A 71 -1.63 -15.92 -2.71
CA SER A 71 -1.56 -15.09 -3.89
C SER A 71 -0.36 -14.16 -3.74
N ASN A 72 0.63 -14.29 -4.60
CA ASN A 72 1.86 -13.52 -4.49
C ASN A 72 1.68 -12.12 -5.05
N GLY A 73 2.72 -11.29 -4.87
CA GLY A 73 2.65 -9.90 -5.27
C GLY A 73 2.50 -9.70 -6.77
N TYR A 74 3.05 -10.59 -7.58
CA TYR A 74 2.91 -10.47 -9.04
C TYR A 74 1.48 -10.73 -9.48
N ALA A 75 0.81 -11.70 -8.85
CA ALA A 75 -0.59 -11.96 -9.16
C ALA A 75 -1.46 -10.77 -8.77
N LEU A 76 -1.15 -10.14 -7.64
CA LEU A 76 -1.85 -8.94 -7.23
C LEU A 76 -1.63 -7.81 -8.25
N LEU A 77 -0.38 -7.60 -8.65
CA LEU A 77 -0.07 -6.58 -9.63
C LEU A 77 -0.88 -6.77 -10.92
N GLU A 78 -0.97 -8.02 -11.37
CA GLU A 78 -1.71 -8.31 -12.59
C GLU A 78 -3.17 -7.90 -12.46
N LYS A 79 -3.79 -8.24 -11.35
CA LYS A 79 -5.18 -7.85 -11.13
C LYS A 79 -5.35 -6.34 -11.07
N ILE A 80 -4.42 -5.65 -10.42
CA ILE A 80 -4.46 -4.19 -10.34
C ILE A 80 -4.37 -3.59 -11.74
N ARG A 81 -3.44 -4.05 -12.56
CA ARG A 81 -3.22 -3.47 -13.89
C ARG A 81 -4.39 -3.71 -14.84
N GLU A 82 -5.14 -4.79 -14.61
CA GLU A 82 -6.28 -5.10 -15.47
C GLU A 82 -7.55 -4.38 -15.05
N ASP A 83 -7.57 -3.80 -13.86
CA ASP A 83 -8.76 -3.16 -13.36
C ASP A 83 -8.89 -1.75 -13.94
N GLU A 84 -10.10 -1.39 -14.35
CA GLU A 84 -10.34 -0.09 -14.96
C GLU A 84 -9.97 1.08 -14.06
N LYS A 85 -10.29 0.95 -12.79
CA LYS A 85 -10.11 2.06 -11.84
C LYS A 85 -8.76 2.05 -11.17
N LEU A 86 -8.16 0.86 -11.02
CA LEU A 86 -6.92 0.72 -10.28
C LEU A 86 -5.71 0.57 -11.18
N GLY A 87 -5.92 0.50 -12.48
CA GLY A 87 -4.84 0.12 -13.40
C GLY A 87 -3.63 1.02 -13.37
N GLY A 88 -3.81 2.29 -13.02
CA GLY A 88 -2.70 3.22 -12.94
C GLY A 88 -2.07 3.37 -11.56
N THR A 89 -2.53 2.61 -10.56
CA THR A 89 -2.02 2.74 -9.22
C THR A 89 -0.58 2.24 -9.15
N PRO A 90 0.36 3.03 -8.62
CA PRO A 90 1.74 2.57 -8.49
C PRO A 90 1.83 1.41 -7.52
N VAL A 91 2.69 0.44 -7.83
CA VAL A 91 2.95 -0.71 -6.98
C VAL A 91 4.44 -0.85 -6.80
N ILE A 92 4.87 -0.91 -5.55
CA ILE A 92 6.28 -1.12 -5.19
C ILE A 92 6.37 -2.46 -4.49
N PHE A 93 7.37 -3.25 -4.86
CA PHE A 93 7.59 -4.54 -4.21
C PHE A 93 8.67 -4.40 -3.15
N LEU A 94 8.38 -4.97 -1.98
CA LEU A 94 9.36 -5.13 -0.93
C LEU A 94 10.06 -6.46 -1.12
N THR A 95 11.37 -6.42 -1.19
CA THR A 95 12.15 -7.64 -1.30
C THR A 95 12.92 -7.83 -0.01
N ALA A 96 12.17 -7.87 1.07
CA ALA A 96 12.76 -7.72 2.38
C ALA A 96 13.51 -8.93 2.86
N LYS A 97 13.47 -10.02 2.14
CA LYS A 97 14.04 -11.25 2.65
C LYS A 97 15.49 -11.39 2.24
N GLY A 98 16.21 -10.29 2.22
CA GLY A 98 17.60 -10.32 1.88
C GLY A 98 17.85 -10.68 0.44
N MET A 99 16.87 -10.53 -0.39
CA MET A 99 17.03 -10.88 -1.77
C MET A 99 17.85 -9.87 -2.49
N THR A 100 18.62 -10.38 -3.41
CA THR A 100 19.33 -9.51 -4.32
C THR A 100 18.41 -9.13 -5.45
N LEU A 101 18.69 -7.98 -6.02
CA LEU A 101 17.99 -7.57 -7.22
C LEU A 101 18.73 -8.14 -8.40
N ASP A 102 18.15 -9.10 -9.01
CA ASP A 102 18.80 -9.73 -10.16
C ASP A 102 18.29 -9.19 -11.45
#